data_04835f8c49dc4c412dcc8fa182774646
#
_entry.id   04835f8c49dc4c412dcc8fa182774646
#
_cell.length_a   1.000
_cell.length_b   1.000
_cell.length_c   1.000
_cell.angle_alpha   90.00
_cell.angle_beta   90.00
_cell.angle_gamma   90.00
#
_symmetry.space_group_name_H-M   'P 1'
#
loop_
_entity.id
_entity.type
_entity.pdbx_description
1 polymer ?
#
loop_
_entity_poly.entity_id
_entity_poly.type
_entity_poly.pdbx_seq_one_letter_code
_entity_poly.pdbx_strand_id
1 'polypeptide(L)'
;MSVTVKKIVLWRKEVENQPGILANALAPLANAGADIHVVMAYRFPGAESKAAIELYPVTGKKSATAAAEAGFSASAIPALLVEGDNRAGLGYATAQAIADAGINMDFLVAQVVGRKYSAVFGFESDADATKCAAIIRKATAAKKKR
;
A
#
# COMPACT_ATOMS: atom_id res chain seq x y z
N MET A 1 13.83 -13.48 10.94
CA MET A 1 13.41 -13.63 9.54
C MET A 1 13.28 -12.27 8.91
N SER A 2 13.67 -12.17 7.67
CA SER A 2 13.54 -10.93 6.92
C SER A 2 12.10 -10.79 6.37
N VAL A 3 11.78 -9.60 5.94
CA VAL A 3 10.54 -9.33 5.23
C VAL A 3 10.77 -9.43 3.73
N THR A 4 9.69 -9.59 2.98
CA THR A 4 9.71 -9.44 1.53
C THR A 4 9.30 -8.02 1.19
N VAL A 5 9.94 -7.46 0.16
CA VAL A 5 9.64 -6.10 -0.31
C VAL A 5 9.43 -6.17 -1.81
N LYS A 6 8.30 -5.69 -2.27
CA LYS A 6 8.03 -5.65 -3.72
C LYS A 6 7.36 -4.36 -4.12
N LYS A 7 7.67 -3.91 -5.33
CA LYS A 7 6.96 -2.79 -5.94
C LYS A 7 5.57 -3.26 -6.32
N ILE A 8 4.57 -2.45 -5.98
CA ILE A 8 3.19 -2.72 -6.35
C ILE A 8 2.59 -1.49 -7.02
N VAL A 9 1.52 -1.70 -7.75
CA VAL A 9 0.71 -0.63 -8.33
C VAL A 9 -0.65 -0.69 -7.64
N LEU A 10 -0.97 0.37 -6.93
CA LEU A 10 -2.30 0.53 -6.36
C LEU A 10 -3.25 1.03 -7.46
N TRP A 11 -4.49 0.60 -7.41
CA TRP A 11 -5.54 1.14 -8.28
C TRP A 11 -6.36 2.11 -7.47
N ARG A 12 -6.54 3.31 -7.99
CA ARG A 12 -7.04 4.46 -7.24
C ARG A 12 -8.27 5.07 -7.89
N LYS A 13 -9.20 5.50 -7.06
CA LYS A 13 -10.37 6.28 -7.45
C LYS A 13 -10.58 7.39 -6.44
N GLU A 14 -10.75 8.62 -6.91
CA GLU A 14 -11.19 9.73 -6.06
C GLU A 14 -12.71 9.78 -6.09
N VAL A 15 -13.33 9.99 -4.94
CA VAL A 15 -14.77 9.91 -4.77
C VAL A 15 -15.29 11.04 -3.90
N GLU A 16 -16.60 11.28 -3.97
CA GLU A 16 -17.27 12.10 -2.97
C GLU A 16 -17.40 11.29 -1.69
N ASN A 17 -17.04 11.90 -0.57
CA ASN A 17 -17.09 11.24 0.74
C ASN A 17 -18.52 11.23 1.26
N GLN A 18 -19.20 10.11 1.12
CA GLN A 18 -20.58 9.94 1.57
C GLN A 18 -20.84 8.49 2.01
N PRO A 19 -21.88 8.27 2.82
CA PRO A 19 -22.20 6.89 3.25
C PRO A 19 -22.44 5.97 2.06
N GLY A 20 -21.85 4.77 2.13
CA GLY A 20 -22.01 3.74 1.11
C GLY A 20 -21.07 3.85 -0.08
N ILE A 21 -20.27 4.91 -0.19
CA ILE A 21 -19.40 5.09 -1.37
C ILE A 21 -18.37 3.98 -1.51
N LEU A 22 -17.82 3.51 -0.40
CA LEU A 22 -16.83 2.41 -0.43
C LEU A 22 -17.47 1.11 -0.90
N ALA A 23 -18.62 0.76 -0.35
CA ALA A 23 -19.35 -0.44 -0.75
C ALA A 23 -19.69 -0.40 -2.23
N ASN A 24 -20.19 0.73 -2.71
CA ASN A 24 -20.53 0.92 -4.13
C ASN A 24 -19.29 0.77 -5.03
N ALA A 25 -18.15 1.28 -4.58
CA ALA A 25 -16.92 1.20 -5.35
C ALA A 25 -16.37 -0.23 -5.40
N LEU A 26 -16.51 -1.01 -4.33
CA LEU A 26 -16.00 -2.37 -4.24
C LEU A 26 -16.90 -3.41 -4.89
N ALA A 27 -18.20 -3.14 -5.01
CA ALA A 27 -19.16 -4.11 -5.51
C ALA A 27 -18.82 -4.69 -6.89
N PRO A 28 -18.44 -3.89 -7.90
CA PRO A 28 -18.09 -4.46 -9.21
C PRO A 28 -16.90 -5.41 -9.16
N LEU A 29 -15.92 -5.13 -8.31
CA LEU A 29 -14.74 -5.99 -8.15
C LEU A 29 -15.11 -7.28 -7.44
N ALA A 30 -15.91 -7.20 -6.39
CA ALA A 30 -16.40 -8.38 -5.69
C ALA A 30 -17.20 -9.28 -6.62
N ASN A 31 -18.08 -8.69 -7.43
CA ASN A 31 -18.90 -9.43 -8.40
C ASN A 31 -18.05 -10.08 -9.50
N ALA A 32 -16.89 -9.50 -9.80
CA ALA A 32 -15.95 -10.06 -10.78
C ALA A 32 -15.04 -11.12 -10.16
N GLY A 33 -15.18 -11.42 -8.86
CA GLY A 33 -14.36 -12.41 -8.16
C GLY A 33 -12.95 -11.93 -7.81
N ALA A 34 -12.72 -10.62 -7.79
CA ALA A 34 -11.40 -10.07 -7.44
C ALA A 34 -11.09 -10.37 -5.97
N ASP A 35 -9.86 -10.82 -5.72
CA ASP A 35 -9.36 -11.06 -4.37
C ASP A 35 -8.46 -9.89 -3.97
N ILE A 36 -9.04 -8.92 -3.31
CA ILE A 36 -8.34 -7.70 -2.92
C ILE A 36 -7.69 -7.88 -1.55
N HIS A 37 -6.40 -7.66 -1.48
CA HIS A 37 -5.61 -7.83 -0.25
C HIS A 37 -5.38 -6.53 0.51
N VAL A 38 -5.38 -5.40 -0.20
CA VAL A 38 -5.21 -4.09 0.40
C VAL A 38 -6.36 -3.19 -0.04
N VAL A 39 -7.05 -2.62 0.93
CA VAL A 39 -8.04 -1.57 0.70
C VAL A 39 -7.65 -0.40 1.60
N MET A 40 -7.35 0.73 0.99
CA MET A 40 -7.12 1.97 1.72
C MET A 40 -8.19 2.95 1.30
N ALA A 41 -8.89 3.52 2.26
CA ALA A 41 -9.92 4.51 2.00
C ALA A 41 -9.75 5.63 3.02
N TYR A 42 -9.64 6.85 2.54
CA TYR A 42 -9.38 7.98 3.42
C TYR A 42 -9.94 9.27 2.85
N ARG A 43 -10.33 10.14 3.76
CA ARG A 43 -10.79 11.49 3.46
C ARG A 43 -9.58 12.40 3.28
N PHE A 44 -9.67 13.34 2.35
CA PHE A 44 -8.59 14.31 2.14
C PHE A 44 -8.57 15.31 3.29
N PRO A 45 -7.39 15.56 3.88
CA PRO A 45 -7.27 16.62 4.88
C PRO A 45 -7.63 17.98 4.28
N GLY A 46 -8.50 18.72 4.98
CA GLY A 46 -8.93 20.04 4.53
C GLY A 46 -9.93 20.05 3.37
N ALA A 47 -10.30 18.88 2.85
CA ALA A 47 -11.30 18.76 1.78
C ALA A 47 -12.27 17.63 2.14
N GLU A 48 -13.09 17.85 3.14
CA GLU A 48 -13.90 16.81 3.78
C GLU A 48 -14.92 16.12 2.88
N SER A 49 -15.30 16.77 1.78
CA SER A 49 -16.21 16.17 0.78
C SER A 49 -15.50 15.22 -0.17
N LYS A 50 -14.17 15.13 -0.11
CA LYS A 50 -13.38 14.33 -1.03
C LYS A 50 -12.65 13.19 -0.30
N ALA A 51 -12.57 12.06 -0.98
CA ALA A 51 -11.87 10.88 -0.46
C ALA A 51 -11.20 10.13 -1.58
N ALA A 52 -10.30 9.24 -1.23
CA ALA A 52 -9.68 8.33 -2.18
C ALA A 52 -9.85 6.90 -1.71
N ILE A 53 -9.98 5.99 -2.68
CA ILE A 53 -9.99 4.54 -2.44
C ILE A 53 -8.84 3.96 -3.26
N GLU A 54 -8.00 3.16 -2.63
CA GLU A 54 -6.86 2.51 -3.28
C GLU A 54 -6.90 1.02 -3.00
N LEU A 55 -6.67 0.23 -4.04
CA LEU A 55 -6.84 -1.23 -4.01
C LEU A 55 -5.60 -1.93 -4.55
N TYR A 56 -5.35 -3.14 -4.01
CA TYR A 56 -4.31 -4.04 -4.51
C TYR A 56 -4.64 -5.49 -4.10
N PRO A 57 -4.40 -6.48 -4.95
CA PRO A 57 -4.02 -6.38 -6.35
C PRO A 57 -5.25 -6.31 -7.27
N VAL A 58 -5.07 -5.72 -8.44
CA VAL A 58 -6.04 -5.82 -9.53
C VAL A 58 -5.37 -6.65 -10.61
N THR A 59 -5.68 -7.93 -10.65
CA THR A 59 -5.03 -8.90 -11.53
C THR A 59 -6.04 -9.64 -12.39
N GLY A 60 -5.62 -9.97 -13.60
CA GLY A 60 -6.46 -10.64 -14.56
C GLY A 60 -7.38 -9.70 -15.31
N LYS A 61 -7.78 -10.12 -16.50
CA LYS A 61 -8.58 -9.28 -17.39
C LYS A 61 -9.95 -8.91 -16.81
N LYS A 62 -10.61 -9.87 -16.17
CA LYS A 62 -11.93 -9.65 -15.60
C LYS A 62 -11.92 -8.62 -14.48
N SER A 63 -10.97 -8.73 -13.55
CA SER A 63 -10.82 -7.77 -12.45
C SER A 63 -10.40 -6.40 -12.96
N ALA A 64 -9.46 -6.34 -13.91
CA ALA A 64 -9.02 -5.08 -14.49
C ALA A 64 -10.15 -4.35 -15.22
N THR A 65 -10.96 -5.09 -15.97
CA THR A 65 -12.13 -4.53 -16.66
C THR A 65 -13.12 -3.97 -15.64
N ALA A 66 -13.44 -4.75 -14.60
CA ALA A 66 -14.37 -4.33 -13.56
C ALA A 66 -13.87 -3.06 -12.83
N ALA A 67 -12.58 -3.01 -12.52
CA ALA A 67 -11.97 -1.86 -11.87
C ALA A 67 -12.04 -0.61 -12.76
N ALA A 68 -11.70 -0.74 -14.03
CA ALA A 68 -11.75 0.37 -14.98
C ALA A 68 -13.17 0.89 -15.16
N GLU A 69 -14.15 0.00 -15.29
CA GLU A 69 -15.56 0.37 -15.40
C GLU A 69 -16.09 1.05 -14.13
N ALA A 70 -15.56 0.66 -12.98
CA ALA A 70 -15.90 1.29 -11.70
C ALA A 70 -15.21 2.64 -11.48
N GLY A 71 -14.35 3.06 -12.39
CA GLY A 71 -13.69 4.36 -12.32
C GLY A 71 -12.30 4.33 -11.66
N PHE A 72 -11.74 3.15 -11.40
CA PHE A 72 -10.39 3.02 -10.89
C PHE A 72 -9.37 3.06 -12.02
N SER A 73 -8.19 3.55 -11.71
CA SER A 73 -7.05 3.52 -12.62
C SER A 73 -5.77 3.29 -11.82
N ALA A 74 -4.73 2.86 -12.50
CA ALA A 74 -3.43 2.66 -11.87
C ALA A 74 -2.95 3.98 -11.25
N SER A 75 -2.58 3.93 -9.98
CA SER A 75 -2.07 5.11 -9.28
C SER A 75 -0.69 5.49 -9.80
N ALA A 76 -0.45 6.80 -9.92
CA ALA A 76 0.86 7.33 -10.25
C ALA A 76 1.82 7.33 -9.06
N ILE A 77 1.33 7.09 -7.85
CA ILE A 77 2.16 7.07 -6.63
C ILE A 77 2.92 5.75 -6.57
N PRO A 78 4.26 5.78 -6.68
CA PRO A 78 5.04 4.55 -6.55
C PRO A 78 4.88 3.94 -5.16
N ALA A 79 4.61 2.66 -5.09
CA ALA A 79 4.30 1.99 -3.83
C ALA A 79 5.11 0.71 -3.63
N LEU A 80 5.37 0.40 -2.36
CA LEU A 80 6.00 -0.84 -1.93
C LEU A 80 5.06 -1.58 -0.98
N LEU A 81 5.02 -2.90 -1.13
CA LEU A 81 4.38 -3.78 -0.16
C LEU A 81 5.45 -4.54 0.59
N VAL A 82 5.44 -4.42 1.91
CA VAL A 82 6.43 -5.04 2.81
C VAL A 82 5.71 -6.00 3.73
N GLU A 83 6.04 -7.28 3.65
CA GLU A 83 5.37 -8.31 4.43
C GLU A 83 6.38 -9.29 5.01
N GLY A 84 6.07 -9.84 6.17
CA GLY A 84 6.93 -10.85 6.79
C GLY A 84 6.62 -11.07 8.25
N ASP A 85 7.52 -11.76 8.92
CA ASP A 85 7.36 -12.01 10.35
C ASP A 85 7.57 -10.73 11.15
N ASN A 86 6.67 -10.50 12.08
CA ASN A 86 6.75 -9.32 12.94
C ASN A 86 7.80 -9.48 14.03
N ARG A 87 8.37 -8.36 14.41
CA ARG A 87 9.18 -8.23 15.64
C ARG A 87 9.02 -6.82 16.18
N ALA A 88 9.21 -6.67 17.48
CA ALA A 88 9.13 -5.35 18.10
C ALA A 88 10.14 -4.40 17.48
N GLY A 89 9.71 -3.18 17.20
CA GLY A 89 10.58 -2.14 16.65
C GLY A 89 10.74 -2.16 15.13
N LEU A 90 10.09 -3.09 14.43
CA LEU A 90 10.22 -3.22 12.97
C LEU A 90 9.81 -1.93 12.24
N GLY A 91 8.68 -1.35 12.64
CA GLY A 91 8.21 -0.09 12.06
C GLY A 91 9.21 1.04 12.25
N TYR A 92 9.75 1.18 13.44
CA TYR A 92 10.77 2.19 13.73
C TYR A 92 12.04 1.96 12.90
N ALA A 93 12.54 0.74 12.86
CA ALA A 93 13.76 0.43 12.12
C ALA A 93 13.62 0.79 10.65
N THR A 94 12.47 0.50 10.07
CA THR A 94 12.17 0.82 8.67
C THR A 94 12.11 2.33 8.46
N ALA A 95 11.37 3.02 9.31
CA ALA A 95 11.21 4.48 9.21
C ALA A 95 12.55 5.20 9.38
N GLN A 96 13.37 4.77 10.33
CA GLN A 96 14.67 5.37 10.58
C GLN A 96 15.61 5.17 9.38
N ALA A 97 15.62 3.99 8.79
CA ALA A 97 16.45 3.72 7.62
C ALA A 97 16.07 4.61 6.43
N ILE A 98 14.78 4.83 6.21
CA ILE A 98 14.29 5.73 5.16
C ILE A 98 14.70 7.18 5.46
N ALA A 99 14.55 7.61 6.71
CA ALA A 99 14.95 8.94 7.16
C ALA A 99 16.45 9.17 6.96
N ASP A 100 17.28 8.19 7.30
CA ASP A 100 18.73 8.27 7.14
C ASP A 100 19.15 8.44 5.67
N ALA A 101 18.33 7.93 4.75
CA ALA A 101 18.54 8.10 3.31
C ALA A 101 18.04 9.44 2.77
N GLY A 102 17.40 10.25 3.61
CA GLY A 102 16.85 11.54 3.21
C GLY A 102 15.63 11.46 2.31
N ILE A 103 14.90 10.34 2.36
CA ILE A 103 13.73 10.12 1.51
C ILE A 103 12.47 10.41 2.31
N ASN A 104 11.54 11.11 1.67
CA ASN A 104 10.23 11.41 2.23
C ASN A 104 9.18 10.45 1.69
N MET A 105 8.20 10.11 2.53
CA MET A 105 7.10 9.23 2.13
C MET A 105 5.83 10.04 1.90
N ASP A 106 5.05 9.66 0.88
CA ASP A 106 3.72 10.22 0.66
C ASP A 106 2.73 9.66 1.67
N PHE A 107 2.84 8.37 1.95
CA PHE A 107 2.01 7.71 2.95
C PHE A 107 2.64 6.41 3.44
N LEU A 108 2.18 5.98 4.60
CA LEU A 108 2.50 4.68 5.17
C LEU A 108 1.28 4.14 5.90
N VAL A 109 0.93 2.91 5.60
CA VAL A 109 -0.06 2.15 6.37
C VAL A 109 0.60 0.84 6.75
N ALA A 110 0.68 0.56 8.04
CA ALA A 110 1.31 -0.66 8.56
C ALA A 110 0.45 -1.27 9.65
N GLN A 111 0.45 -2.58 9.72
CA GLN A 111 -0.28 -3.31 10.75
C GLN A 111 0.36 -4.67 11.01
N VAL A 112 0.04 -5.23 12.14
CA VAL A 112 0.41 -6.58 12.51
C VAL A 112 -0.87 -7.39 12.65
N VAL A 113 -0.94 -8.51 11.96
CA VAL A 113 -2.06 -9.45 12.06
C VAL A 113 -1.47 -10.78 12.52
N GLY A 114 -1.81 -11.18 13.75
CA GLY A 114 -1.17 -12.32 14.38
C GLY A 114 0.32 -12.08 14.56
N ARG A 115 1.14 -12.84 13.84
CA ARG A 115 2.60 -12.73 13.88
C ARG A 115 3.17 -12.10 12.60
N LYS A 116 2.32 -11.59 11.73
CA LYS A 116 2.74 -11.07 10.44
C LYS A 116 2.62 -9.54 10.40
N TYR A 117 3.69 -8.93 9.91
CA TYR A 117 3.75 -7.51 9.61
C TYR A 117 3.37 -7.30 8.15
N SER A 118 2.58 -6.27 7.89
CA SER A 118 2.21 -5.88 6.54
C SER A 118 2.18 -4.37 6.45
N ALA A 119 2.87 -3.80 5.47
CA ALA A 119 2.92 -2.36 5.30
C ALA A 119 2.88 -1.98 3.83
N VAL A 120 2.22 -0.86 3.54
CA VAL A 120 2.22 -0.24 2.22
C VAL A 120 2.84 1.14 2.35
N PHE A 121 3.88 1.40 1.55
CA PHE A 121 4.59 2.68 1.52
C PHE A 121 4.35 3.35 0.18
N GLY A 122 4.05 4.64 0.18
CA GLY A 122 3.96 5.47 -1.03
C GLY A 122 5.09 6.48 -1.07
N PHE A 123 5.64 6.74 -2.27
CA PHE A 123 6.77 7.64 -2.47
C PHE A 123 6.49 8.66 -3.56
N GLU A 124 7.28 9.73 -3.60
CA GLU A 124 7.16 10.78 -4.61
C GLU A 124 7.63 10.33 -5.99
N SER A 125 8.62 9.44 -6.05
CA SER A 125 9.20 9.00 -7.32
C SER A 125 9.49 7.51 -7.32
N ASP A 126 9.55 6.94 -8.52
CA ASP A 126 9.93 5.54 -8.69
C ASP A 126 11.38 5.30 -8.24
N ALA A 127 12.25 6.28 -8.43
CA ALA A 127 13.63 6.20 -7.96
C ALA A 127 13.68 6.05 -6.43
N ASP A 128 12.88 6.82 -5.70
CA ASP A 128 12.78 6.71 -4.24
C ASP A 128 12.24 5.35 -3.82
N ALA A 129 11.22 4.85 -4.49
CA ALA A 129 10.66 3.53 -4.21
C ALA A 129 11.70 2.42 -4.41
N THR A 130 12.44 2.47 -5.51
CA THR A 130 13.51 1.50 -5.79
C THR A 130 14.60 1.53 -4.73
N LYS A 131 15.03 2.73 -4.36
CA LYS A 131 16.06 2.91 -3.33
C LYS A 131 15.58 2.41 -1.97
N CYS A 132 14.34 2.75 -1.60
CA CYS A 132 13.76 2.31 -0.34
C CYS A 132 13.54 0.80 -0.28
N ALA A 133 13.23 0.14 -1.39
CA ALA A 133 13.12 -1.32 -1.40
C ALA A 133 14.42 -1.98 -0.92
N ALA A 134 15.56 -1.51 -1.44
CA ALA A 134 16.85 -2.03 -1.01
C ALA A 134 17.17 -1.69 0.45
N ILE A 135 16.86 -0.46 0.86
CA ILE A 135 17.09 0.03 2.23
C ILE A 135 16.27 -0.79 3.23
N ILE A 136 15.00 -1.03 2.93
CA ILE A 136 14.11 -1.80 3.81
C ILE A 136 14.57 -3.23 3.93
N ARG A 137 14.94 -3.88 2.84
CA ARG A 137 15.48 -5.25 2.88
C ARG A 137 16.69 -5.35 3.79
N LYS A 138 17.60 -4.39 3.69
CA LYS A 138 18.79 -4.35 4.52
C LYS A 138 18.47 -4.10 5.98
N ALA A 139 17.60 -3.12 6.26
CA ALA A 139 17.24 -2.73 7.63
C ALA A 139 16.45 -3.81 8.36
N THR A 140 15.71 -4.63 7.62
CA THR A 140 14.85 -5.67 8.19
C THR A 140 15.44 -7.06 8.13
N ALA A 141 16.64 -7.22 7.58
CA ALA A 141 17.32 -8.51 7.55
C ALA A 141 17.49 -9.03 8.97
N ALA A 142 17.31 -10.33 9.14
CA ALA A 142 17.46 -10.96 10.45
C ALA A 142 18.90 -10.79 10.93
N LYS A 143 19.06 -10.31 12.17
CA LYS A 143 20.38 -10.20 12.78
C LYS A 143 20.87 -11.59 13.14
N LYS A 144 22.14 -11.86 12.83
CA LYS A 144 22.78 -13.10 13.28
C LYS A 144 22.92 -13.05 14.79
N LYS A 145 22.61 -14.14 15.45
CA LYS A 145 22.89 -14.29 16.87
C LYS A 145 24.41 -14.33 17.08
N ARG A 146 24.84 -13.63 18.08
CA ARG A 146 26.24 -13.66 18.51
C ARG A 146 26.40 -14.60 19.70
#